data_2e39bff73896eb648138a253f5d1b1d5
#
_entry.id   2e39bff73896eb648138a253f5d1b1d5
#
_cell.length_a   1.000
_cell.length_b   1.000
_cell.length_c   1.000
_cell.angle_alpha   90.00
_cell.angle_beta   90.00
_cell.angle_gamma   90.00
#
_symmetry.space_group_name_H-M   'P 1'
#
loop_
_entity.id
_entity.type
_entity.pdbx_description
1 polymer ?
#
loop_
_entity_poly.entity_id
_entity_poly.type
_entity_poly.pdbx_seq_one_letter_code
_entity_poly.pdbx_strand_id
1 'polypeptide(L)'
;MYDFMLTPEERSLKKKVRQFVLEEVTSDFLRKMDKDEITYPREFVLKLAERGLRGIRFPQKYGGRGMSWVAEVAATEEIGCLGMALGCVFVMPSIVGEALNIFGTEEQKEKYLKPYIEGKLVAAEALTEPRGGSDFFGAMTRAELHGDHFILNGMKRFIVGAEGADFFLVYCKTNFDPEAHKYNRLSLLIVDRGPGVKTEYLYGLMGCRGGGTGRLVFRDVKVPKKNLVGELHGGALCFHQMMIPERLTSAAGCLGVWGSLDLAVRYSTKRRAFGQEIRNYQAISFKVADSITQLDAARALIYMAARAVDENYPNVRRLVSEAKRFTTEAAWDIVNNAMQILGGIGYTDVYPVERALRDTRLGMIWTGTSEIMNLMIQHEYYNEVLDPSYDRRKMENDAMRPDDSERCYTDDDMPRVFGDGMV
;
A
#
# COMPACT_ATOMS: atom_id res chain seq x y z
N MET A 1 8.22 20.08 6.39
CA MET A 1 8.76 20.43 5.07
C MET A 1 7.60 20.26 4.10
N TYR A 2 7.35 21.01 3.09
CA TYR A 2 6.16 20.97 2.18
C TYR A 2 4.79 21.19 2.84
N ASP A 3 4.75 21.80 3.99
CA ASP A 3 3.50 22.10 4.69
C ASP A 3 2.60 23.10 3.93
N PHE A 4 3.14 23.75 2.89
CA PHE A 4 2.39 24.62 1.99
C PHE A 4 1.34 23.87 1.13
N MET A 5 1.53 22.55 0.92
CA MET A 5 0.58 21.70 0.19
C MET A 5 -0.60 21.24 1.07
N LEU A 6 -0.54 21.49 2.37
CA LEU A 6 -1.50 21.04 3.37
C LEU A 6 -2.39 22.17 3.86
N THR A 7 -3.63 21.87 4.15
CA THR A 7 -4.51 22.75 4.90
C THR A 7 -4.01 22.94 6.33
N PRO A 8 -4.46 23.98 7.06
CA PRO A 8 -4.09 24.15 8.46
C PRO A 8 -4.42 22.94 9.35
N GLU A 9 -5.53 22.25 9.08
CA GLU A 9 -5.98 21.07 9.82
C GLU A 9 -5.08 19.86 9.53
N GLU A 10 -4.78 19.60 8.27
CA GLU A 10 -3.86 18.54 7.84
C GLU A 10 -2.46 18.74 8.42
N ARG A 11 -1.95 19.98 8.43
CA ARG A 11 -0.69 20.34 9.10
C ARG A 11 -0.72 20.08 10.60
N SER A 12 -1.83 20.41 11.26
CA SER A 12 -2.00 20.19 12.68
C SER A 12 -1.94 18.69 13.00
N LEU A 13 -2.61 17.86 12.21
CA LEU A 13 -2.53 16.41 12.35
C LEU A 13 -1.11 15.89 12.12
N LYS A 14 -0.46 16.28 11.03
CA LYS A 14 0.94 15.89 10.74
C LYS A 14 1.86 16.20 11.90
N LYS A 15 1.72 17.40 12.50
CA LYS A 15 2.50 17.80 13.68
C LYS A 15 2.23 16.91 14.89
N LYS A 16 0.97 16.54 15.15
CA LYS A 16 0.61 15.61 16.24
C LYS A 16 1.21 14.24 16.05
N VAL A 17 1.20 13.72 14.81
CA VAL A 17 1.81 12.42 14.50
C VAL A 17 3.32 12.47 14.66
N ARG A 18 3.98 13.54 14.21
CA ARG A 18 5.42 13.76 14.44
C ARG A 18 5.76 13.75 15.93
N GLN A 19 4.97 14.45 16.73
CA GLN A 19 5.16 14.46 18.19
C GLN A 19 4.99 13.05 18.78
N PHE A 20 3.98 12.30 18.35
CA PHE A 20 3.79 10.90 18.74
C PHE A 20 5.02 10.03 18.40
N VAL A 21 5.57 10.16 17.19
CA VAL A 21 6.77 9.44 16.77
C VAL A 21 7.97 9.73 17.68
N LEU A 22 8.14 10.97 18.06
CA LEU A 22 9.27 11.40 18.90
C LEU A 22 9.13 10.97 20.37
N GLU A 23 7.91 10.95 20.90
CA GLU A 23 7.66 10.74 22.33
C GLU A 23 7.37 9.28 22.68
N GLU A 24 6.64 8.56 21.82
CA GLU A 24 6.05 7.27 22.20
C GLU A 24 6.81 6.05 21.65
N VAL A 25 7.70 6.23 20.67
CA VAL A 25 8.41 5.11 20.03
C VAL A 25 9.90 5.17 20.33
N THR A 26 10.36 4.29 21.21
CA THR A 26 11.77 4.23 21.59
C THR A 26 12.62 3.43 20.60
N SER A 27 13.91 3.74 20.52
CA SER A 27 14.86 2.96 19.73
C SER A 27 14.97 1.51 20.19
N ASP A 28 14.76 1.24 21.49
CA ASP A 28 14.76 -0.11 22.05
C ASP A 28 13.57 -0.94 21.51
N PHE A 29 12.40 -0.33 21.49
CA PHE A 29 11.20 -0.94 20.90
C PHE A 29 11.43 -1.36 19.43
N LEU A 30 12.02 -0.46 18.63
CA LEU A 30 12.33 -0.73 17.23
C LEU A 30 13.36 -1.87 17.07
N ARG A 31 14.40 -1.92 17.94
CA ARG A 31 15.39 -3.02 17.92
C ARG A 31 14.76 -4.36 18.29
N LYS A 32 13.88 -4.38 19.28
CA LYS A 32 13.16 -5.61 19.67
C LYS A 32 12.26 -6.14 18.55
N MET A 33 11.60 -5.25 17.82
CA MET A 33 10.83 -5.63 16.64
C MET A 33 11.72 -6.21 15.54
N ASP A 34 12.85 -5.56 15.23
CA ASP A 34 13.76 -6.01 14.18
C ASP A 34 14.43 -7.36 14.52
N LYS A 35 14.53 -7.70 15.81
CA LYS A 35 15.02 -9.00 16.30
C LYS A 35 13.93 -10.06 16.48
N ASP A 36 12.68 -9.75 16.09
CA ASP A 36 11.51 -10.62 16.31
C ASP A 36 11.25 -10.97 17.79
N GLU A 37 11.79 -10.17 18.74
CA GLU A 37 11.47 -10.28 20.17
C GLU A 37 10.05 -9.75 20.46
N ILE A 38 9.57 -8.83 19.64
CA ILE A 38 8.17 -8.39 19.56
C ILE A 38 7.62 -8.88 18.24
N THR A 39 6.73 -9.86 18.29
CA THR A 39 6.14 -10.47 17.10
C THR A 39 4.95 -9.70 16.56
N TYR A 40 4.24 -8.94 17.42
CA TYR A 40 3.20 -7.98 17.02
C TYR A 40 3.15 -6.80 18.01
N PRO A 41 3.15 -5.53 17.54
CA PRO A 41 3.31 -4.34 18.38
C PRO A 41 1.97 -3.84 18.94
N ARG A 42 1.26 -4.64 19.75
CA ARG A 42 -0.07 -4.26 20.31
C ARG A 42 -0.01 -2.99 21.17
N GLU A 43 1.10 -2.75 21.88
CA GLU A 43 1.32 -1.53 22.64
C GLU A 43 1.28 -0.28 21.74
N PHE A 44 1.90 -0.34 20.56
CA PHE A 44 1.85 0.75 19.57
C PHE A 44 0.42 1.03 19.09
N VAL A 45 -0.38 -0.04 18.86
CA VAL A 45 -1.81 0.08 18.50
C VAL A 45 -2.59 0.83 19.57
N LEU A 46 -2.40 0.48 20.84
CA LEU A 46 -3.08 1.12 21.98
C LEU A 46 -2.68 2.60 22.11
N LYS A 47 -1.39 2.92 22.04
CA LYS A 47 -0.89 4.30 22.08
C LYS A 47 -1.44 5.16 20.94
N LEU A 48 -1.54 4.62 19.72
CA LEU A 48 -2.17 5.32 18.59
C LEU A 48 -3.65 5.61 18.86
N ALA A 49 -4.37 4.66 19.45
CA ALA A 49 -5.78 4.81 19.78
C ALA A 49 -5.97 5.89 20.89
N GLU A 50 -5.19 5.84 21.96
CA GLU A 50 -5.20 6.83 23.06
C GLU A 50 -4.94 8.25 22.56
N ARG A 51 -4.06 8.42 21.59
CA ARG A 51 -3.78 9.72 20.96
C ARG A 51 -4.79 10.10 19.87
N GLY A 52 -5.78 9.23 19.58
CA GLY A 52 -6.80 9.42 18.54
C GLY A 52 -6.18 9.52 17.13
N LEU A 53 -5.15 8.73 16.87
CA LEU A 53 -4.42 8.70 15.59
C LEU A 53 -4.81 7.51 14.70
N ARG A 54 -5.84 6.76 15.08
CA ARG A 54 -6.42 5.69 14.26
C ARG A 54 -7.68 6.20 13.55
N GLY A 55 -7.97 5.65 12.39
CA GLY A 55 -9.21 5.96 11.67
C GLY A 55 -9.33 7.41 11.20
N ILE A 56 -8.23 8.02 10.71
CA ILE A 56 -8.15 9.43 10.30
C ILE A 56 -9.29 9.81 9.34
N ARG A 57 -9.58 8.98 8.33
CA ARG A 57 -10.59 9.25 7.29
C ARG A 57 -12.00 8.82 7.67
N PHE A 58 -12.16 7.95 8.64
CA PHE A 58 -13.46 7.33 8.93
C PHE A 58 -14.42 8.29 9.64
N PRO A 59 -15.76 8.05 9.50
CA PRO A 59 -16.78 8.87 10.13
C PRO A 59 -16.61 8.95 11.66
N GLN A 60 -16.89 10.14 12.21
CA GLN A 60 -16.80 10.37 13.66
C GLN A 60 -17.71 9.45 14.47
N LYS A 61 -18.87 9.05 13.93
CA LYS A 61 -19.80 8.10 14.58
C LYS A 61 -19.17 6.73 14.91
N TYR A 62 -18.10 6.35 14.19
CA TYR A 62 -17.34 5.13 14.45
C TYR A 62 -15.99 5.39 15.13
N GLY A 63 -15.78 6.59 15.67
CA GLY A 63 -14.53 6.97 16.36
C GLY A 63 -13.43 7.51 15.44
N GLY A 64 -13.71 7.67 14.14
CA GLY A 64 -12.80 8.29 13.18
C GLY A 64 -12.77 9.82 13.27
N ARG A 65 -11.94 10.45 12.44
CA ARG A 65 -11.80 11.93 12.41
C ARG A 65 -12.53 12.59 11.24
N GLY A 66 -12.96 11.86 10.22
CA GLY A 66 -13.61 12.38 9.01
C GLY A 66 -12.71 13.28 8.18
N MET A 67 -11.39 13.09 8.23
CA MET A 67 -10.42 13.90 7.48
C MET A 67 -10.17 13.33 6.07
N SER A 68 -9.37 14.06 5.29
CA SER A 68 -9.03 13.74 3.90
C SER A 68 -8.01 12.59 3.77
N TRP A 69 -7.89 12.04 2.56
CA TRP A 69 -6.78 11.16 2.17
C TRP A 69 -5.43 11.86 2.27
N VAL A 70 -5.39 13.16 1.94
CA VAL A 70 -4.18 13.97 2.10
C VAL A 70 -3.75 14.01 3.57
N ALA A 71 -4.67 14.14 4.51
CA ALA A 71 -4.37 14.09 5.95
C ALA A 71 -3.75 12.75 6.37
N GLU A 72 -4.31 11.64 5.87
CA GLU A 72 -3.79 10.30 6.17
C GLU A 72 -2.41 10.05 5.56
N VAL A 73 -2.19 10.46 4.31
CA VAL A 73 -0.88 10.41 3.66
C VAL A 73 0.16 11.21 4.44
N ALA A 74 -0.19 12.43 4.88
CA ALA A 74 0.70 13.28 5.67
C ALA A 74 1.06 12.66 7.04
N ALA A 75 0.11 11.98 7.67
CA ALA A 75 0.34 11.22 8.89
C ALA A 75 1.23 9.99 8.64
N THR A 76 0.94 9.25 7.58
CA THR A 76 1.68 8.02 7.23
C THR A 76 3.15 8.31 6.87
N GLU A 77 3.44 9.45 6.23
CA GLU A 77 4.81 9.91 5.98
C GLU A 77 5.63 10.04 7.27
N GLU A 78 5.03 10.59 8.34
CA GLU A 78 5.71 10.74 9.63
C GLU A 78 5.94 9.39 10.34
N ILE A 79 4.97 8.48 10.26
CA ILE A 79 5.11 7.12 10.82
C ILE A 79 6.13 6.28 10.04
N GLY A 80 6.23 6.48 8.74
CA GLY A 80 7.11 5.71 7.86
C GLY A 80 8.58 5.70 8.27
N CYS A 81 9.08 6.75 8.95
CA CYS A 81 10.46 6.80 9.43
C CYS A 81 10.76 5.78 10.54
N LEU A 82 9.74 5.21 11.18
CA LEU A 82 9.89 4.15 12.17
C LEU A 82 10.18 2.78 11.56
N GLY A 83 9.94 2.64 10.26
CA GLY A 83 10.09 1.40 9.50
C GLY A 83 8.77 0.84 8.99
N MET A 84 8.89 -0.11 8.06
CA MET A 84 7.76 -0.63 7.29
C MET A 84 6.74 -1.38 8.15
N ALA A 85 7.18 -2.10 9.19
CA ALA A 85 6.27 -2.87 10.06
C ALA A 85 5.30 -1.97 10.83
N LEU A 86 5.80 -0.88 11.47
CA LEU A 86 4.95 0.07 12.18
C LEU A 86 4.11 0.92 11.21
N GLY A 87 4.66 1.23 10.03
CA GLY A 87 3.90 1.82 8.94
C GLY A 87 2.67 0.99 8.59
N CYS A 88 2.83 -0.33 8.39
CA CYS A 88 1.73 -1.26 8.13
C CYS A 88 0.70 -1.29 9.24
N VAL A 89 1.13 -1.40 10.49
CA VAL A 89 0.21 -1.44 11.64
C VAL A 89 -0.59 -0.14 11.74
N PHE A 90 0.03 1.00 11.42
CA PHE A 90 -0.65 2.29 11.39
C PHE A 90 -1.72 2.39 10.31
N VAL A 91 -1.42 1.91 9.08
CA VAL A 91 -2.34 2.03 7.93
C VAL A 91 -3.33 0.88 7.80
N MET A 92 -3.16 -0.19 8.57
CA MET A 92 -4.08 -1.33 8.52
C MET A 92 -5.56 -0.96 8.76
N PRO A 93 -5.91 0.02 9.65
CA PRO A 93 -7.28 0.53 9.72
C PRO A 93 -7.80 1.09 8.41
N SER A 94 -6.98 1.77 7.63
CA SER A 94 -7.36 2.27 6.31
C SER A 94 -7.61 1.16 5.30
N ILE A 95 -6.90 0.07 5.40
CA ILE A 95 -7.07 -1.09 4.53
C ILE A 95 -8.32 -1.86 4.95
N VAL A 96 -8.32 -2.48 6.11
CA VAL A 96 -9.45 -3.28 6.60
C VAL A 96 -10.72 -2.44 6.80
N GLY A 97 -10.58 -1.23 7.37
CA GLY A 97 -11.69 -0.34 7.63
C GLY A 97 -12.36 0.18 6.38
N GLU A 98 -11.66 0.38 5.26
CA GLU A 98 -12.26 0.81 4.00
C GLU A 98 -13.32 -0.18 3.53
N ALA A 99 -13.01 -1.48 3.51
CA ALA A 99 -13.98 -2.50 3.12
C ALA A 99 -15.23 -2.48 4.04
N LEU A 100 -15.03 -2.37 5.35
CA LEU A 100 -16.13 -2.29 6.31
C LEU A 100 -16.92 -1.00 6.17
N ASN A 101 -16.26 0.13 5.95
CA ASN A 101 -16.91 1.44 5.83
C ASN A 101 -17.78 1.54 4.57
N ILE A 102 -17.29 1.04 3.44
CA ILE A 102 -17.98 1.15 2.14
C ILE A 102 -19.03 0.03 1.97
N PHE A 103 -18.67 -1.21 2.27
CA PHE A 103 -19.47 -2.39 1.94
C PHE A 103 -20.12 -3.07 3.16
N GLY A 104 -19.71 -2.70 4.38
CA GLY A 104 -20.22 -3.29 5.61
C GLY A 104 -21.61 -2.79 5.96
N THR A 105 -22.42 -3.65 6.59
CA THR A 105 -23.68 -3.26 7.21
C THR A 105 -23.44 -2.43 8.48
N GLU A 106 -24.46 -1.70 8.96
CA GLU A 106 -24.35 -0.95 10.21
C GLU A 106 -24.00 -1.86 11.41
N GLU A 107 -24.56 -3.11 11.45
CA GLU A 107 -24.20 -4.10 12.48
C GLU A 107 -22.72 -4.47 12.42
N GLN A 108 -22.16 -4.66 11.21
CA GLN A 108 -20.75 -4.95 11.02
C GLN A 108 -19.87 -3.77 11.41
N LYS A 109 -20.27 -2.54 11.08
CA LYS A 109 -19.51 -1.32 11.45
C LYS A 109 -19.47 -1.12 12.97
N GLU A 110 -20.59 -1.27 13.66
CA GLU A 110 -20.62 -1.16 15.12
C GLU A 110 -19.87 -2.30 15.81
N LYS A 111 -19.95 -3.53 15.29
CA LYS A 111 -19.30 -4.70 15.90
C LYS A 111 -17.78 -4.74 15.63
N TYR A 112 -17.32 -4.34 14.44
CA TYR A 112 -15.94 -4.53 14.00
C TYR A 112 -15.21 -3.20 13.74
N LEU A 113 -15.77 -2.30 12.92
CA LEU A 113 -15.06 -1.08 12.51
C LEU A 113 -14.79 -0.15 13.71
N LYS A 114 -15.81 0.14 14.50
CA LYS A 114 -15.71 1.04 15.64
C LYS A 114 -14.71 0.55 16.70
N PRO A 115 -14.81 -0.68 17.26
CA PRO A 115 -13.82 -1.16 18.22
C PRO A 115 -12.43 -1.35 17.60
N TYR A 116 -12.33 -1.54 16.29
CA TYR A 116 -11.05 -1.57 15.57
C TYR A 116 -10.39 -0.18 15.53
N ILE A 117 -11.14 0.87 15.23
CA ILE A 117 -10.63 2.26 15.27
C ILE A 117 -10.27 2.64 16.72
N GLU A 118 -11.05 2.25 17.70
CA GLU A 118 -10.79 2.46 19.12
C GLU A 118 -9.59 1.65 19.66
N GLY A 119 -8.95 0.81 18.86
CA GLY A 119 -7.80 -0.01 19.26
C GLY A 119 -8.14 -1.21 20.15
N LYS A 120 -9.43 -1.47 20.40
CA LYS A 120 -9.93 -2.62 21.18
C LYS A 120 -9.76 -3.93 20.42
N LEU A 121 -9.92 -3.87 19.09
CA LEU A 121 -9.68 -4.98 18.17
C LEU A 121 -8.52 -4.71 17.25
N VAL A 122 -7.89 -5.76 16.79
CA VAL A 122 -6.87 -5.79 15.73
C VAL A 122 -7.40 -6.65 14.59
N ALA A 123 -7.12 -6.24 13.36
CA ALA A 123 -7.53 -6.99 12.19
C ALA A 123 -6.39 -7.15 11.19
N ALA A 124 -6.52 -8.15 10.34
CA ALA A 124 -5.65 -8.36 9.20
C ALA A 124 -6.45 -8.69 7.94
N GLU A 125 -5.92 -8.29 6.78
CA GLU A 125 -6.46 -8.69 5.49
C GLU A 125 -5.80 -9.99 5.02
N ALA A 126 -6.61 -10.99 4.67
CA ALA A 126 -6.17 -12.31 4.25
C ALA A 126 -6.49 -12.52 2.75
N LEU A 127 -5.58 -12.05 1.90
CA LEU A 127 -5.72 -12.03 0.44
C LEU A 127 -4.88 -13.11 -0.23
N THR A 128 -3.55 -13.04 -0.07
CA THR A 128 -2.55 -13.83 -0.79
C THR A 128 -2.57 -15.31 -0.39
N GLU A 129 -2.42 -16.21 -1.36
CA GLU A 129 -2.36 -17.66 -1.18
C GLU A 129 -1.01 -18.24 -1.63
N PRO A 130 -0.68 -19.51 -1.25
CA PRO A 130 0.50 -20.20 -1.77
C PRO A 130 0.57 -20.23 -3.30
N ARG A 131 -0.56 -20.29 -3.98
CA ARG A 131 -0.66 -20.27 -5.43
C ARG A 131 -0.22 -18.94 -6.03
N GLY A 132 -0.57 -17.79 -5.42
CA GLY A 132 -0.21 -16.48 -5.97
C GLY A 132 -0.82 -15.30 -5.21
N GLY A 133 -0.20 -14.13 -5.39
CA GLY A 133 -0.71 -12.82 -4.95
C GLY A 133 -1.19 -12.00 -6.14
N SER A 134 -0.35 -11.81 -7.17
CA SER A 134 -0.71 -11.06 -8.39
C SER A 134 -1.87 -11.71 -9.18
N ASP A 135 -1.97 -13.05 -9.17
CA ASP A 135 -3.11 -13.78 -9.72
C ASP A 135 -4.20 -13.99 -8.64
N PHE A 136 -4.72 -12.88 -8.13
CA PHE A 136 -5.70 -12.85 -7.06
C PHE A 136 -7.00 -13.61 -7.37
N PHE A 137 -7.54 -13.43 -8.59
CA PHE A 137 -8.82 -14.04 -8.98
C PHE A 137 -8.78 -15.56 -9.14
N GLY A 138 -7.59 -16.15 -9.10
CA GLY A 138 -7.40 -17.59 -9.04
C GLY A 138 -7.40 -18.17 -7.61
N ALA A 139 -7.85 -17.43 -6.59
CA ALA A 139 -7.87 -17.90 -5.20
C ALA A 139 -8.57 -19.22 -5.02
N MET A 140 -7.99 -20.10 -4.17
CA MET A 140 -8.44 -21.46 -3.92
C MET A 140 -9.09 -21.65 -2.54
N THR A 141 -8.83 -20.76 -1.57
CA THR A 141 -9.55 -20.74 -0.29
C THR A 141 -11.04 -20.67 -0.58
N ARG A 142 -11.83 -21.64 -0.08
CA ARG A 142 -13.23 -21.85 -0.42
C ARG A 142 -14.14 -21.66 0.79
N ALA A 143 -15.29 -21.10 0.56
CA ALA A 143 -16.36 -21.01 1.56
C ALA A 143 -17.69 -21.47 0.95
N GLU A 144 -18.22 -22.56 1.46
CA GLU A 144 -19.48 -23.14 1.01
C GLU A 144 -20.61 -22.68 1.92
N LEU A 145 -21.70 -22.17 1.33
CA LEU A 145 -22.86 -21.70 2.11
C LEU A 145 -23.77 -22.88 2.49
N HIS A 146 -23.96 -23.04 3.79
CA HIS A 146 -24.88 -24.04 4.39
C HIS A 146 -25.91 -23.32 5.27
N GLY A 147 -27.05 -23.01 4.71
CA GLY A 147 -28.13 -22.33 5.42
C GLY A 147 -27.71 -20.91 5.86
N ASP A 148 -27.47 -20.72 7.17
CA ASP A 148 -27.15 -19.45 7.80
C ASP A 148 -25.63 -19.20 8.02
N HIS A 149 -24.78 -20.10 7.57
CA HIS A 149 -23.33 -19.98 7.73
C HIS A 149 -22.54 -20.51 6.53
N PHE A 150 -21.31 -20.05 6.40
CA PHE A 150 -20.31 -20.60 5.48
C PHE A 150 -19.42 -21.58 6.22
N ILE A 151 -18.96 -22.63 5.54
CA ILE A 151 -17.85 -23.47 5.96
C ILE A 151 -16.60 -23.05 5.15
N LEU A 152 -15.66 -22.42 5.85
CA LEU A 152 -14.44 -21.90 5.24
C LEU A 152 -13.28 -22.87 5.41
N ASN A 153 -12.64 -23.21 4.29
CA ASN A 153 -11.45 -24.06 4.21
C ASN A 153 -10.41 -23.45 3.27
N GLY A 154 -9.15 -23.50 3.67
CA GLY A 154 -8.06 -23.01 2.82
C GLY A 154 -6.87 -22.47 3.59
N MET A 155 -6.05 -21.69 2.89
CA MET A 155 -4.79 -21.21 3.42
C MET A 155 -4.46 -19.84 2.81
N LYS A 156 -3.99 -18.93 3.68
CA LYS A 156 -3.46 -17.62 3.28
C LYS A 156 -2.03 -17.46 3.75
N ARG A 157 -1.19 -16.74 3.00
CA ARG A 157 0.21 -16.51 3.34
C ARG A 157 0.60 -15.05 3.25
N PHE A 158 1.69 -14.71 3.95
CA PHE A 158 2.22 -13.35 4.04
C PHE A 158 1.21 -12.36 4.63
N ILE A 159 0.38 -12.84 5.58
CA ILE A 159 -0.65 -12.01 6.19
C ILE A 159 -0.03 -11.19 7.32
N VAL A 160 0.12 -9.88 7.07
CA VAL A 160 0.61 -8.92 8.07
C VAL A 160 -0.41 -8.82 9.20
N GLY A 161 0.05 -8.92 10.43
CA GLY A 161 -0.84 -8.94 11.60
C GLY A 161 -1.49 -10.30 11.89
N ALA A 162 -1.14 -11.38 11.16
CA ALA A 162 -1.68 -12.72 11.41
C ALA A 162 -1.57 -13.16 12.87
N GLU A 163 -0.50 -12.77 13.58
CA GLU A 163 -0.30 -13.11 15.00
C GLU A 163 -1.23 -12.31 15.92
N GLY A 164 -1.36 -11.01 15.68
CA GLY A 164 -2.06 -10.09 16.58
C GLY A 164 -3.56 -9.92 16.31
N ALA A 165 -4.06 -10.35 15.14
CA ALA A 165 -5.44 -10.07 14.73
C ALA A 165 -6.49 -10.84 15.54
N ASP A 166 -7.53 -10.14 15.93
CA ASP A 166 -8.74 -10.69 16.58
C ASP A 166 -9.75 -11.16 15.53
N PHE A 167 -9.75 -10.56 14.33
CA PHE A 167 -10.53 -11.00 13.18
C PHE A 167 -9.78 -10.76 11.86
N PHE A 168 -10.25 -11.39 10.80
CA PHE A 168 -9.65 -11.32 9.47
C PHE A 168 -10.70 -10.94 8.41
N LEU A 169 -10.31 -10.12 7.44
CA LEU A 169 -11.04 -10.00 6.18
C LEU A 169 -10.46 -11.03 5.20
N VAL A 170 -11.25 -12.03 4.86
CA VAL A 170 -10.81 -13.18 4.05
C VAL A 170 -11.50 -13.17 2.69
N TYR A 171 -10.71 -12.99 1.63
CA TYR A 171 -11.20 -13.25 0.28
C TYR A 171 -11.19 -14.75 0.02
N CYS A 172 -12.34 -15.29 -0.36
CA CYS A 172 -12.51 -16.72 -0.61
C CYS A 172 -13.45 -16.99 -1.79
N LYS A 173 -13.26 -18.12 -2.43
CA LYS A 173 -14.13 -18.62 -3.50
C LYS A 173 -15.45 -19.10 -2.91
N THR A 174 -16.55 -18.53 -3.40
CA THR A 174 -17.91 -18.89 -3.01
C THR A 174 -18.78 -19.34 -4.19
N ASN A 175 -18.39 -18.95 -5.41
CA ASN A 175 -19.01 -19.46 -6.62
C ASN A 175 -18.13 -20.55 -7.25
N PHE A 176 -18.67 -21.75 -7.38
CA PHE A 176 -17.98 -22.94 -7.87
C PHE A 176 -18.35 -23.29 -9.31
N ASP A 177 -19.25 -22.53 -9.96
CA ASP A 177 -19.58 -22.69 -11.35
C ASP A 177 -18.31 -22.47 -12.21
N PRO A 178 -17.86 -23.46 -13.00
CA PRO A 178 -16.70 -23.34 -13.88
C PRO A 178 -16.89 -22.27 -14.96
N GLU A 179 -18.13 -22.01 -15.39
CA GLU A 179 -18.49 -21.03 -16.42
C GLU A 179 -18.63 -19.61 -15.85
N ALA A 180 -18.65 -19.45 -14.52
CA ALA A 180 -18.73 -18.13 -13.92
C ALA A 180 -17.51 -17.27 -14.30
N HIS A 181 -17.77 -16.02 -14.69
CA HIS A 181 -16.70 -15.07 -14.96
C HIS A 181 -15.80 -14.90 -13.71
N LYS A 182 -14.49 -14.77 -13.92
CA LYS A 182 -13.50 -14.72 -12.83
C LYS A 182 -13.80 -13.66 -11.74
N TYR A 183 -14.45 -12.55 -12.09
CA TYR A 183 -14.82 -11.48 -11.16
C TYR A 183 -16.07 -11.82 -10.32
N ASN A 184 -16.82 -12.86 -10.67
CA ASN A 184 -18.02 -13.30 -9.95
C ASN A 184 -17.78 -14.60 -9.18
N ARG A 185 -16.54 -14.86 -8.74
CA ARG A 185 -16.19 -16.12 -8.04
C ARG A 185 -15.89 -15.93 -6.57
N LEU A 186 -15.49 -14.72 -6.16
CA LEU A 186 -15.01 -14.45 -4.82
C LEU A 186 -16.02 -13.67 -3.99
N SER A 187 -16.02 -13.90 -2.69
CA SER A 187 -16.65 -13.07 -1.67
C SER A 187 -15.65 -12.63 -0.63
N LEU A 188 -16.00 -11.61 0.14
CA LEU A 188 -15.24 -11.12 1.28
C LEU A 188 -15.97 -11.46 2.57
N LEU A 189 -15.32 -12.18 3.48
CA LEU A 189 -15.88 -12.61 4.75
C LEU A 189 -15.11 -12.02 5.94
N ILE A 190 -15.83 -11.57 6.97
CA ILE A 190 -15.27 -11.32 8.30
C ILE A 190 -15.16 -12.65 9.02
N VAL A 191 -13.95 -13.04 9.39
CA VAL A 191 -13.67 -14.30 10.08
C VAL A 191 -13.05 -13.99 11.44
N ASP A 192 -13.82 -14.24 12.50
CA ASP A 192 -13.32 -14.07 13.86
C ASP A 192 -12.23 -15.12 14.16
N ARG A 193 -11.22 -14.75 14.95
CA ARG A 193 -10.24 -15.71 15.45
C ARG A 193 -10.95 -16.68 16.39
N GLY A 194 -10.80 -17.97 16.13
CA GLY A 194 -11.50 -18.99 16.90
C GLY A 194 -11.17 -20.40 16.41
N PRO A 195 -12.02 -21.40 16.77
CA PRO A 195 -11.82 -22.79 16.35
C PRO A 195 -11.69 -22.92 14.83
N GLY A 196 -10.70 -23.68 14.38
CA GLY A 196 -10.40 -23.90 12.96
C GLY A 196 -9.53 -22.82 12.30
N VAL A 197 -9.34 -21.66 12.96
CA VAL A 197 -8.44 -20.59 12.47
C VAL A 197 -7.10 -20.70 13.17
N LYS A 198 -6.02 -20.93 12.42
CA LYS A 198 -4.69 -21.10 12.99
C LYS A 198 -3.67 -20.22 12.26
N THR A 199 -2.88 -19.43 13.01
CA THR A 199 -1.59 -18.95 12.56
C THR A 199 -0.62 -20.13 12.67
N GLU A 200 -0.25 -20.72 11.52
CA GLU A 200 0.53 -21.96 11.50
C GLU A 200 1.99 -21.70 11.85
N TYR A 201 2.54 -20.63 11.33
CA TYR A 201 3.85 -20.07 11.68
C TYR A 201 3.99 -18.62 11.26
N LEU A 202 4.98 -17.93 11.81
CA LEU A 202 5.41 -16.61 11.36
C LEU A 202 6.61 -16.74 10.41
N TYR A 203 6.64 -15.90 9.38
CA TYR A 203 7.74 -15.90 8.41
C TYR A 203 8.98 -15.19 9.00
N GLY A 204 10.15 -15.78 8.82
CA GLY A 204 11.41 -15.06 8.92
C GLY A 204 11.58 -14.14 7.73
N LEU A 205 11.39 -12.85 7.94
CA LEU A 205 11.41 -11.85 6.88
C LEU A 205 12.78 -11.17 6.77
N MET A 206 13.13 -10.69 5.57
CA MET A 206 14.30 -9.85 5.34
C MET A 206 14.18 -8.53 6.10
N GLY A 207 13.04 -7.83 5.96
CA GLY A 207 12.65 -6.60 6.63
C GLY A 207 11.19 -6.67 7.06
N CYS A 208 10.58 -5.55 7.47
CA CYS A 208 9.21 -5.50 7.98
C CYS A 208 8.98 -6.45 9.17
N ARG A 209 10.00 -6.63 10.01
CA ARG A 209 9.98 -7.54 11.15
C ARG A 209 9.15 -7.00 12.30
N GLY A 210 8.63 -7.89 13.12
CA GLY A 210 7.79 -7.53 14.26
C GLY A 210 6.35 -7.13 13.88
N GLY A 211 5.95 -7.26 12.60
CA GLY A 211 4.58 -7.00 12.12
C GLY A 211 3.66 -8.22 12.19
N GLY A 212 4.09 -9.34 12.76
CA GLY A 212 3.28 -10.54 12.93
C GLY A 212 2.87 -11.21 11.63
N THR A 213 3.72 -11.14 10.59
CA THR A 213 3.41 -11.68 9.27
C THR A 213 3.44 -13.19 9.27
N GLY A 214 2.31 -13.82 9.03
CA GLY A 214 2.14 -15.25 9.18
C GLY A 214 1.40 -15.94 8.04
N ARG A 215 1.35 -17.27 8.18
CA ARG A 215 0.54 -18.18 7.39
C ARG A 215 -0.73 -18.51 8.16
N LEU A 216 -1.88 -18.25 7.59
CA LEU A 216 -3.19 -18.62 8.14
C LEU A 216 -3.69 -19.89 7.49
N VAL A 217 -4.24 -20.79 8.30
CA VAL A 217 -4.93 -22.01 7.86
C VAL A 217 -6.33 -22.01 8.44
N PHE A 218 -7.29 -22.28 7.57
CA PHE A 218 -8.72 -22.42 7.90
C PHE A 218 -9.14 -23.87 7.69
N ARG A 219 -9.72 -24.50 8.73
CA ARG A 219 -10.21 -25.88 8.69
C ARG A 219 -11.61 -25.92 9.26
N ASP A 220 -12.59 -26.13 8.40
CA ASP A 220 -14.02 -26.24 8.71
C ASP A 220 -14.52 -25.07 9.59
N VAL A 221 -14.03 -23.86 9.29
CA VAL A 221 -14.40 -22.66 10.07
C VAL A 221 -15.82 -22.27 9.75
N LYS A 222 -16.69 -22.26 10.77
CA LYS A 222 -18.07 -21.78 10.64
C LYS A 222 -18.09 -20.26 10.69
N VAL A 223 -18.46 -19.63 9.57
CA VAL A 223 -18.58 -18.18 9.45
C VAL A 223 -20.05 -17.82 9.25
N PRO A 224 -20.68 -17.07 10.16
CA PRO A 224 -22.07 -16.67 10.02
C PRO A 224 -22.32 -15.93 8.69
N LYS A 225 -23.45 -16.18 8.03
CA LYS A 225 -23.81 -15.51 6.77
C LYS A 225 -23.81 -13.98 6.90
N LYS A 226 -24.17 -13.45 8.06
CA LYS A 226 -24.15 -12.02 8.37
C LYS A 226 -22.73 -11.41 8.41
N ASN A 227 -21.67 -12.22 8.37
CA ASN A 227 -20.28 -11.79 8.26
C ASN A 227 -19.81 -11.64 6.80
N LEU A 228 -20.71 -11.79 5.81
CA LEU A 228 -20.44 -11.46 4.42
C LEU A 228 -20.36 -9.92 4.28
N VAL A 229 -19.27 -9.42 3.74
CA VAL A 229 -19.05 -7.99 3.45
C VAL A 229 -19.40 -7.73 1.99
N GLY A 230 -20.33 -6.81 1.75
CA GLY A 230 -20.89 -6.57 0.44
C GLY A 230 -21.80 -7.72 -0.04
N GLU A 231 -21.82 -7.94 -1.35
CA GLU A 231 -22.69 -8.93 -1.97
C GLU A 231 -22.01 -10.30 -2.10
N LEU A 232 -22.81 -11.37 -2.10
CA LEU A 232 -22.34 -12.73 -2.40
C LEU A 232 -21.75 -12.75 -3.83
N HIS A 233 -20.54 -13.29 -3.97
CA HIS A 233 -19.74 -13.28 -5.21
C HIS A 233 -19.26 -11.90 -5.67
N GLY A 234 -19.48 -10.84 -4.85
CA GLY A 234 -19.07 -9.45 -5.12
C GLY A 234 -17.66 -9.09 -4.65
N GLY A 235 -16.82 -10.07 -4.28
CA GLY A 235 -15.48 -9.83 -3.74
C GLY A 235 -14.53 -9.07 -4.68
N ALA A 236 -14.77 -9.13 -5.99
CA ALA A 236 -14.00 -8.35 -6.96
C ALA A 236 -14.20 -6.84 -6.81
N LEU A 237 -15.44 -6.40 -6.56
CA LEU A 237 -15.75 -4.99 -6.31
C LEU A 237 -15.05 -4.50 -5.04
N CYS A 238 -15.14 -5.27 -3.96
CA CYS A 238 -14.41 -4.98 -2.72
C CYS A 238 -12.91 -4.88 -2.97
N PHE A 239 -12.32 -5.83 -3.68
CA PHE A 239 -10.90 -5.84 -4.02
C PHE A 239 -10.48 -4.59 -4.81
N HIS A 240 -11.25 -4.19 -5.82
CA HIS A 240 -10.94 -2.99 -6.60
C HIS A 240 -10.92 -1.72 -5.75
N GLN A 241 -11.89 -1.58 -4.83
CA GLN A 241 -11.94 -0.46 -3.88
C GLN A 241 -10.74 -0.50 -2.92
N MET A 242 -10.41 -1.69 -2.41
CA MET A 242 -9.31 -1.89 -1.46
C MET A 242 -7.94 -1.55 -2.05
N MET A 243 -7.78 -1.61 -3.36
CA MET A 243 -6.50 -1.27 -4.01
C MET A 243 -6.15 0.22 -3.90
N ILE A 244 -7.10 1.11 -3.57
CA ILE A 244 -6.81 2.53 -3.30
C ILE A 244 -6.02 2.67 -1.99
N PRO A 245 -6.57 2.27 -0.80
CA PRO A 245 -5.82 2.34 0.46
C PRO A 245 -4.52 1.54 0.41
N GLU A 246 -4.54 0.32 -0.13
CA GLU A 246 -3.39 -0.56 -0.23
C GLU A 246 -2.18 0.12 -0.91
N ARG A 247 -2.40 0.73 -2.06
CA ARG A 247 -1.32 1.33 -2.85
C ARG A 247 -0.92 2.69 -2.30
N LEU A 248 -1.89 3.54 -1.97
CA LEU A 248 -1.63 4.91 -1.55
C LEU A 248 -0.92 4.95 -0.19
N THR A 249 -1.36 4.14 0.78
CA THR A 249 -0.73 4.09 2.11
C THR A 249 0.63 3.40 2.09
N SER A 250 0.78 2.34 1.27
CA SER A 250 2.08 1.71 1.02
C SER A 250 3.11 2.71 0.49
N ALA A 251 2.71 3.52 -0.50
CA ALA A 251 3.56 4.55 -1.06
C ALA A 251 3.89 5.64 -0.02
N ALA A 252 2.89 6.10 0.73
CA ALA A 252 3.06 7.13 1.74
C ALA A 252 4.03 6.70 2.85
N GLY A 253 3.96 5.44 3.30
CA GLY A 253 4.90 4.87 4.28
C GLY A 253 6.35 4.89 3.78
N CYS A 254 6.56 4.67 2.48
CA CYS A 254 7.89 4.72 1.87
C CYS A 254 8.50 6.13 1.86
N LEU A 255 7.70 7.21 1.98
CA LEU A 255 8.26 8.56 2.15
C LEU A 255 9.09 8.70 3.43
N GLY A 256 8.89 7.85 4.43
CA GLY A 256 9.67 7.84 5.68
C GLY A 256 11.18 7.61 5.51
N VAL A 257 11.63 7.24 4.30
CA VAL A 257 13.07 7.14 3.96
C VAL A 257 13.82 8.48 4.06
N TRP A 258 13.09 9.62 4.19
CA TRP A 258 13.69 10.91 4.50
C TRP A 258 14.62 10.83 5.73
N GLY A 259 14.30 9.98 6.71
CA GLY A 259 15.12 9.75 7.89
C GLY A 259 16.51 9.19 7.57
N SER A 260 16.60 8.26 6.61
CA SER A 260 17.87 7.71 6.14
C SER A 260 18.68 8.74 5.36
N LEU A 261 18.02 9.54 4.51
CA LEU A 261 18.70 10.64 3.79
C LEU A 261 19.24 11.68 4.75
N ASP A 262 18.47 12.12 5.71
CA ASP A 262 18.88 13.08 6.75
C ASP A 262 20.09 12.56 7.57
N LEU A 263 20.08 11.27 7.91
CA LEU A 263 21.20 10.61 8.57
C LEU A 263 22.46 10.70 7.70
N ALA A 264 22.37 10.35 6.42
CA ALA A 264 23.48 10.41 5.49
C ALA A 264 24.03 11.83 5.31
N VAL A 265 23.15 12.83 5.22
CA VAL A 265 23.54 14.25 5.16
C VAL A 265 24.32 14.65 6.41
N ARG A 266 23.77 14.39 7.62
CA ARG A 266 24.47 14.72 8.88
C ARG A 266 25.78 13.94 9.05
N TYR A 267 25.85 12.70 8.60
CA TYR A 267 27.08 11.91 8.63
C TYR A 267 28.14 12.50 7.70
N SER A 268 27.77 12.86 6.47
CA SER A 268 28.69 13.40 5.46
C SER A 268 29.34 14.73 5.87
N THR A 269 28.73 15.50 6.75
CA THR A 269 29.30 16.75 7.31
C THR A 269 30.29 16.51 8.45
N LYS A 270 30.33 15.31 9.03
CA LYS A 270 31.20 14.95 10.16
C LYS A 270 32.35 14.05 9.73
N ARG A 271 32.08 13.13 8.80
CA ARG A 271 33.08 12.17 8.30
C ARG A 271 34.09 12.88 7.42
N ARG A 272 35.37 12.66 7.70
CA ARG A 272 36.49 13.18 6.91
C ARG A 272 37.22 12.04 6.21
N ALA A 273 37.64 12.28 4.98
CA ALA A 273 38.52 11.40 4.19
C ALA A 273 39.33 12.27 3.27
N PHE A 274 40.58 11.88 2.98
CA PHE A 274 41.52 12.63 2.12
C PHE A 274 41.61 14.13 2.47
N GLY A 275 41.64 14.43 3.77
CA GLY A 275 41.88 15.78 4.29
C GLY A 275 40.63 16.68 4.44
N GLN A 276 39.45 16.27 3.96
CA GLN A 276 38.25 17.12 4.00
C GLN A 276 36.97 16.32 4.39
N GLU A 277 35.87 17.03 4.66
CA GLU A 277 34.55 16.44 4.85
C GLU A 277 34.09 15.74 3.57
N ILE A 278 33.50 14.54 3.71
CA ILE A 278 33.12 13.76 2.52
C ILE A 278 32.01 14.42 1.68
N ARG A 279 31.18 15.30 2.28
CA ARG A 279 30.17 16.09 1.53
C ARG A 279 30.76 16.96 0.42
N ASN A 280 32.05 17.32 0.52
CA ASN A 280 32.73 18.16 -0.48
C ASN A 280 33.11 17.40 -1.75
N TYR A 281 32.99 16.06 -1.76
CA TYR A 281 33.20 15.27 -2.96
C TYR A 281 31.90 15.17 -3.78
N GLN A 282 31.97 15.44 -5.09
CA GLN A 282 30.84 15.42 -6.00
C GLN A 282 30.10 14.06 -5.98
N ALA A 283 30.84 12.94 -5.91
CA ALA A 283 30.27 11.60 -5.79
C ALA A 283 29.36 11.42 -4.57
N ILE A 284 29.52 12.21 -3.52
CA ILE A 284 28.67 12.22 -2.32
C ILE A 284 27.55 13.26 -2.45
N SER A 285 27.91 14.51 -2.79
CA SER A 285 26.92 15.60 -2.88
C SER A 285 25.86 15.35 -3.97
N PHE A 286 26.24 14.72 -5.10
CA PHE A 286 25.29 14.37 -6.16
C PHE A 286 24.30 13.29 -5.71
N LYS A 287 24.74 12.29 -4.95
CA LYS A 287 23.81 11.31 -4.35
C LYS A 287 22.77 11.98 -3.45
N VAL A 288 23.17 13.00 -2.69
CA VAL A 288 22.22 13.77 -1.85
C VAL A 288 21.25 14.56 -2.74
N ALA A 289 21.73 15.24 -3.78
CA ALA A 289 20.89 16.01 -4.70
C ALA A 289 19.88 15.12 -5.44
N ASP A 290 20.32 13.99 -5.98
CA ASP A 290 19.46 13.02 -6.66
C ASP A 290 18.40 12.45 -5.70
N SER A 291 18.81 12.08 -4.48
CA SER A 291 17.92 11.49 -3.49
C SER A 291 16.84 12.47 -3.03
N ILE A 292 17.18 13.73 -2.75
CA ILE A 292 16.16 14.71 -2.34
C ILE A 292 15.21 15.06 -3.50
N THR A 293 15.72 15.14 -4.73
CA THR A 293 14.89 15.37 -5.92
C THR A 293 13.88 14.24 -6.12
N GLN A 294 14.30 12.98 -6.02
CA GLN A 294 13.41 11.83 -6.10
C GLN A 294 12.39 11.81 -4.97
N LEU A 295 12.80 12.14 -3.75
CA LEU A 295 11.90 12.18 -2.60
C LEU A 295 10.81 13.25 -2.76
N ASP A 296 11.17 14.41 -3.29
CA ASP A 296 10.24 15.51 -3.51
C ASP A 296 9.28 15.20 -4.65
N ALA A 297 9.76 14.59 -5.73
CA ALA A 297 8.91 14.10 -6.81
C ALA A 297 7.93 13.02 -6.31
N ALA A 298 8.41 12.09 -5.48
CA ALA A 298 7.57 11.07 -4.86
C ALA A 298 6.46 11.68 -3.99
N ARG A 299 6.80 12.67 -3.15
CA ARG A 299 5.82 13.42 -2.35
C ARG A 299 4.77 14.07 -3.21
N ALA A 300 5.20 14.84 -4.21
CA ALA A 300 4.27 15.54 -5.11
C ALA A 300 3.28 14.57 -5.75
N LEU A 301 3.78 13.43 -6.23
CA LEU A 301 2.95 12.40 -6.87
C LEU A 301 1.95 11.76 -5.90
N ILE A 302 2.36 11.44 -4.67
CA ILE A 302 1.48 10.84 -3.66
C ILE A 302 0.41 11.85 -3.22
N TYR A 303 0.78 13.10 -2.93
CA TYR A 303 -0.19 14.12 -2.52
C TYR A 303 -1.18 14.44 -3.64
N MET A 304 -0.73 14.47 -4.90
CA MET A 304 -1.60 14.58 -6.06
C MET A 304 -2.59 13.40 -6.15
N ALA A 305 -2.10 12.16 -5.99
CA ALA A 305 -2.96 10.97 -6.01
C ALA A 305 -3.97 10.96 -4.86
N ALA A 306 -3.56 11.35 -3.65
CA ALA A 306 -4.45 11.48 -2.50
C ALA A 306 -5.54 12.52 -2.73
N ARG A 307 -5.19 13.69 -3.26
CA ARG A 307 -6.16 14.74 -3.61
C ARG A 307 -7.12 14.27 -4.69
N ALA A 308 -6.64 13.54 -5.68
CA ALA A 308 -7.50 12.95 -6.72
C ALA A 308 -8.53 11.97 -6.14
N VAL A 309 -8.17 11.21 -5.09
CA VAL A 309 -9.14 10.36 -4.39
C VAL A 309 -10.17 11.19 -3.63
N ASP A 310 -9.74 12.23 -2.90
CA ASP A 310 -10.63 13.13 -2.17
C ASP A 310 -11.65 13.81 -3.10
N GLU A 311 -11.25 14.17 -4.32
CA GLU A 311 -12.06 14.84 -5.33
C GLU A 311 -12.85 13.87 -6.24
N ASN A 312 -12.77 12.55 -6.02
CA ASN A 312 -13.36 11.52 -6.89
C ASN A 312 -12.96 11.69 -8.38
N TYR A 313 -11.70 12.01 -8.64
CA TYR A 313 -11.18 12.23 -9.98
C TYR A 313 -11.23 10.95 -10.83
N PRO A 314 -11.62 11.00 -12.12
CA PRO A 314 -11.84 9.80 -12.93
C PRO A 314 -10.63 8.85 -13.01
N ASN A 315 -9.41 9.39 -13.03
CA ASN A 315 -8.17 8.63 -13.27
C ASN A 315 -7.45 8.20 -11.98
N VAL A 316 -8.18 8.11 -10.85
CA VAL A 316 -7.63 7.73 -9.53
C VAL A 316 -6.82 6.44 -9.61
N ARG A 317 -7.29 5.40 -10.31
CA ARG A 317 -6.59 4.11 -10.39
C ARG A 317 -5.21 4.22 -11.01
N ARG A 318 -5.07 5.03 -12.05
CA ARG A 318 -3.78 5.32 -12.69
C ARG A 318 -2.88 6.09 -11.75
N LEU A 319 -3.36 7.22 -11.21
CA LEU A 319 -2.56 8.10 -10.35
C LEU A 319 -2.05 7.39 -9.08
N VAL A 320 -2.89 6.59 -8.42
CA VAL A 320 -2.49 5.81 -7.23
C VAL A 320 -1.46 4.72 -7.60
N SER A 321 -1.58 4.12 -8.78
CA SER A 321 -0.61 3.12 -9.26
C SER A 321 0.73 3.76 -9.63
N GLU A 322 0.74 4.93 -10.25
CA GLU A 322 1.93 5.73 -10.55
C GLU A 322 2.65 6.15 -9.26
N ALA A 323 1.88 6.68 -8.29
CA ALA A 323 2.41 7.08 -6.99
C ALA A 323 3.07 5.90 -6.27
N LYS A 324 2.41 4.74 -6.25
CA LYS A 324 2.96 3.53 -5.62
C LYS A 324 4.25 3.07 -6.31
N ARG A 325 4.23 2.92 -7.63
CA ARG A 325 5.37 2.45 -8.39
C ARG A 325 6.58 3.37 -8.19
N PHE A 326 6.41 4.66 -8.52
CA PHE A 326 7.51 5.62 -8.48
C PHE A 326 8.11 5.75 -7.07
N THR A 327 7.26 5.90 -6.05
CA THR A 327 7.74 6.14 -4.68
C THR A 327 8.49 4.94 -4.10
N THR A 328 8.02 3.71 -4.36
CA THR A 328 8.68 2.52 -3.80
C THR A 328 10.03 2.25 -4.45
N GLU A 329 10.20 2.54 -5.74
CA GLU A 329 11.47 2.47 -6.46
C GLU A 329 12.42 3.58 -5.98
N ALA A 330 11.95 4.83 -5.91
CA ALA A 330 12.71 5.96 -5.39
C ALA A 330 13.18 5.73 -3.94
N ALA A 331 12.32 5.19 -3.08
CA ALA A 331 12.68 4.89 -1.70
C ALA A 331 13.85 3.90 -1.60
N TRP A 332 13.86 2.88 -2.43
CA TRP A 332 14.97 1.93 -2.52
C TRP A 332 16.28 2.64 -2.91
N ASP A 333 16.25 3.46 -3.95
CA ASP A 333 17.42 4.19 -4.44
C ASP A 333 17.95 5.18 -3.39
N ILE A 334 17.05 5.90 -2.72
CA ILE A 334 17.39 6.87 -1.68
C ILE A 334 18.10 6.18 -0.51
N VAL A 335 17.56 5.06 -0.01
CA VAL A 335 18.17 4.33 1.12
C VAL A 335 19.48 3.68 0.70
N ASN A 336 19.56 3.14 -0.52
CA ASN A 336 20.81 2.61 -1.07
C ASN A 336 21.88 3.69 -1.18
N ASN A 337 21.55 4.89 -1.64
CA ASN A 337 22.46 6.04 -1.66
C ASN A 337 22.88 6.46 -0.24
N ALA A 338 21.94 6.49 0.71
CA ALA A 338 22.25 6.80 2.10
C ALA A 338 23.23 5.79 2.71
N MET A 339 23.02 4.50 2.49
CA MET A 339 23.94 3.44 2.93
C MET A 339 25.32 3.61 2.27
N GLN A 340 25.39 3.90 0.97
CA GLN A 340 26.63 4.11 0.25
C GLN A 340 27.41 5.32 0.78
N ILE A 341 26.73 6.41 1.15
CA ILE A 341 27.33 7.60 1.77
C ILE A 341 27.94 7.26 3.15
N LEU A 342 27.26 6.43 3.94
CA LEU A 342 27.80 5.98 5.24
C LEU A 342 28.99 5.03 5.08
N GLY A 343 29.12 4.33 3.97
CA GLY A 343 30.17 3.34 3.73
C GLY A 343 30.03 2.13 4.66
N GLY A 344 31.14 1.53 5.10
CA GLY A 344 31.12 0.30 5.89
C GLY A 344 30.27 0.35 7.16
N ILE A 345 30.17 1.48 7.84
CA ILE A 345 29.32 1.61 9.04
C ILE A 345 27.83 1.56 8.69
N GLY A 346 27.44 1.97 7.48
CA GLY A 346 26.07 1.85 6.98
C GLY A 346 25.62 0.40 6.76
N TYR A 347 26.59 -0.52 6.63
CA TYR A 347 26.35 -1.96 6.46
C TYR A 347 26.25 -2.73 7.81
N THR A 348 26.30 -2.01 8.92
CA THR A 348 26.19 -2.54 10.28
C THR A 348 24.92 -2.05 10.96
N ASP A 349 24.55 -2.66 12.06
CA ASP A 349 23.43 -2.27 12.92
C ASP A 349 23.68 -1.04 13.81
N VAL A 350 24.84 -0.38 13.66
CA VAL A 350 25.17 0.86 14.39
C VAL A 350 24.20 1.98 14.01
N TYR A 351 23.81 2.03 12.75
CA TYR A 351 22.78 2.95 12.26
C TYR A 351 21.63 2.19 11.60
N PRO A 352 20.39 2.69 11.69
CA PRO A 352 19.21 1.95 11.22
C PRO A 352 19.06 1.93 9.67
N VAL A 353 20.05 2.41 8.92
CA VAL A 353 19.97 2.47 7.46
C VAL A 353 19.96 1.07 6.82
N GLU A 354 20.64 0.09 7.42
CA GLU A 354 20.62 -1.29 6.95
C GLU A 354 19.23 -1.91 7.10
N ARG A 355 18.53 -1.63 8.23
CA ARG A 355 17.13 -2.02 8.43
C ARG A 355 16.21 -1.33 7.42
N ALA A 356 16.38 -0.03 7.21
CA ALA A 356 15.63 0.71 6.22
C ALA A 356 15.79 0.14 4.80
N LEU A 357 17.01 -0.31 4.43
CA LEU A 357 17.25 -0.96 3.15
C LEU A 357 16.49 -2.30 3.05
N ARG A 358 16.51 -3.12 4.09
CA ARG A 358 15.75 -4.38 4.13
C ARG A 358 14.25 -4.14 4.02
N ASP A 359 13.74 -3.13 4.69
CA ASP A 359 12.33 -2.74 4.69
C ASP A 359 11.87 -2.24 3.32
N THR A 360 12.59 -1.31 2.70
CA THR A 360 12.19 -0.68 1.43
C THR A 360 12.11 -1.66 0.27
N ARG A 361 12.87 -2.76 0.31
CA ARG A 361 12.80 -3.80 -0.74
C ARG A 361 11.41 -4.38 -0.90
N LEU A 362 10.66 -4.51 0.19
CA LEU A 362 9.29 -5.02 0.17
C LEU A 362 8.34 -4.10 -0.61
N GLY A 363 8.57 -2.80 -0.61
CA GLY A 363 7.73 -1.80 -1.28
C GLY A 363 7.44 -2.11 -2.75
N MET A 364 8.42 -2.62 -3.48
CA MET A 364 8.28 -2.99 -4.89
C MET A 364 7.57 -4.33 -5.12
N ILE A 365 7.36 -5.13 -4.06
CA ILE A 365 6.82 -6.49 -4.15
C ILE A 365 5.34 -6.56 -3.75
N TRP A 366 4.97 -5.96 -2.63
CA TRP A 366 3.62 -6.07 -2.05
C TRP A 366 2.61 -5.09 -2.65
N THR A 367 1.33 -5.22 -2.29
CA THR A 367 0.22 -4.34 -2.71
C THR A 367 0.12 -4.13 -4.25
N GLY A 368 0.55 -5.16 -4.98
CA GLY A 368 0.84 -5.15 -6.41
C GLY A 368 2.29 -4.81 -6.70
N THR A 369 2.99 -5.70 -7.42
CA THR A 369 4.40 -5.46 -7.79
C THR A 369 4.55 -4.26 -8.71
N SER A 370 5.78 -3.74 -8.88
CA SER A 370 6.07 -2.69 -9.87
C SER A 370 5.57 -3.05 -11.27
N GLU A 371 5.66 -4.34 -11.65
CA GLU A 371 5.18 -4.84 -12.94
C GLU A 371 3.65 -4.81 -13.02
N ILE A 372 2.94 -5.19 -11.93
CA ILE A 372 1.48 -5.05 -11.86
C ILE A 372 1.06 -3.58 -11.93
N MET A 373 1.81 -2.66 -11.29
CA MET A 373 1.55 -1.23 -11.45
C MET A 373 1.70 -0.79 -12.90
N ASN A 374 2.75 -1.23 -13.61
CA ASN A 374 2.93 -0.93 -15.03
C ASN A 374 1.76 -1.42 -15.89
N LEU A 375 1.27 -2.64 -15.64
CA LEU A 375 0.08 -3.16 -16.34
C LEU A 375 -1.16 -2.29 -16.10
N MET A 376 -1.35 -1.79 -14.87
CA MET A 376 -2.48 -0.93 -14.55
C MET A 376 -2.33 0.47 -15.17
N ILE A 377 -1.14 1.07 -15.04
CA ILE A 377 -0.86 2.43 -15.53
C ILE A 377 -1.09 2.49 -17.05
N GLN A 378 -0.48 1.56 -17.81
CA GLN A 378 -0.63 1.56 -19.26
C GLN A 378 -2.09 1.32 -19.69
N HIS A 379 -2.79 0.38 -19.03
CA HIS A 379 -4.18 0.07 -19.35
C HIS A 379 -5.10 1.29 -19.16
N GLU A 380 -4.98 1.95 -18.00
CA GLU A 380 -5.79 3.15 -17.70
C GLU A 380 -5.43 4.31 -18.64
N TYR A 381 -4.15 4.47 -18.99
CA TYR A 381 -3.72 5.56 -19.88
C TYR A 381 -4.17 5.33 -21.33
N TYR A 382 -4.13 4.09 -21.84
CA TYR A 382 -4.73 3.76 -23.14
C TYR A 382 -6.23 4.08 -23.16
N ASN A 383 -6.96 3.68 -22.12
CA ASN A 383 -8.39 3.96 -22.02
C ASN A 383 -8.67 5.49 -22.03
N GLU A 384 -7.84 6.27 -21.30
CA GLU A 384 -7.97 7.72 -21.24
C GLU A 384 -7.77 8.38 -22.63
N VAL A 385 -6.69 8.00 -23.33
CA VAL A 385 -6.33 8.64 -24.61
C VAL A 385 -7.26 8.19 -25.74
N LEU A 386 -7.77 6.96 -25.70
CA LEU A 386 -8.66 6.40 -26.72
C LEU A 386 -10.14 6.72 -26.46
N ASP A 387 -10.47 7.35 -25.33
CA ASP A 387 -11.83 7.80 -25.05
C ASP A 387 -12.25 8.84 -26.08
N PRO A 388 -13.44 8.72 -26.72
CA PRO A 388 -13.91 9.67 -27.71
C PRO A 388 -14.03 11.12 -27.18
N SER A 389 -14.16 11.30 -25.87
CA SER A 389 -14.23 12.61 -25.21
C SER A 389 -12.87 13.26 -24.94
N TYR A 390 -11.76 12.59 -25.28
CA TYR A 390 -10.41 13.12 -25.08
C TYR A 390 -10.16 14.30 -26.03
N ASP A 391 -10.08 15.51 -25.48
CA ASP A 391 -10.12 16.78 -26.22
C ASP A 391 -8.76 17.45 -26.45
N ARG A 392 -7.65 16.75 -26.15
CA ARG A 392 -6.31 17.29 -26.39
C ARG A 392 -5.99 17.33 -27.89
N ARG A 393 -5.11 18.27 -28.27
CA ARG A 393 -4.62 18.37 -29.64
C ARG A 393 -3.98 17.06 -30.09
N LYS A 394 -4.41 16.53 -31.22
CA LYS A 394 -3.85 15.34 -31.86
C LYS A 394 -2.65 15.74 -32.70
N MET A 395 -1.45 15.43 -32.21
CA MET A 395 -0.18 15.84 -32.83
C MET A 395 0.05 15.18 -34.20
N GLU A 396 -0.58 14.04 -34.45
CA GLU A 396 -0.58 13.41 -35.77
C GLU A 396 -1.15 14.30 -36.88
N ASN A 397 -1.98 15.29 -36.53
CA ASN A 397 -2.50 16.28 -37.45
C ASN A 397 -1.44 17.33 -37.86
N ASP A 398 -0.32 17.39 -37.16
CA ASP A 398 0.78 18.31 -37.44
C ASP A 398 1.86 17.67 -38.33
N ALA A 399 1.58 16.49 -38.87
CA ALA A 399 2.52 15.80 -39.77
C ALA A 399 2.84 16.65 -41.00
N MET A 400 4.14 16.85 -41.28
CA MET A 400 4.61 17.65 -42.42
C MET A 400 4.31 16.98 -43.78
N ARG A 401 4.09 15.68 -43.80
CA ARG A 401 3.71 14.90 -44.98
C ARG A 401 2.43 14.12 -44.65
N PRO A 402 1.25 14.66 -44.93
CA PRO A 402 -0.01 13.99 -44.67
C PRO A 402 -0.36 12.97 -45.76
N ASP A 403 0.60 12.16 -46.16
CA ASP A 403 0.43 11.09 -47.13
C ASP A 403 -0.23 9.90 -46.44
N ASP A 404 -1.44 9.51 -46.88
CA ASP A 404 -2.20 8.43 -46.30
C ASP A 404 -1.49 7.06 -46.42
N SER A 405 -0.59 6.92 -47.40
CA SER A 405 0.20 5.69 -47.59
C SER A 405 1.16 5.44 -46.41
N GLU A 406 1.68 6.51 -45.75
CA GLU A 406 2.52 6.38 -44.59
C GLU A 406 1.71 6.12 -43.30
N ARG A 407 0.40 6.13 -43.37
CA ARG A 407 -0.53 5.90 -42.23
C ARG A 407 -1.24 4.56 -42.30
N CYS A 408 -0.70 3.63 -43.06
CA CYS A 408 -1.14 2.22 -43.07
C CYS A 408 -0.62 1.53 -41.81
N TYR A 409 -1.53 1.09 -40.93
CA TYR A 409 -1.20 0.45 -39.67
C TYR A 409 -1.57 -1.03 -39.65
N THR A 410 -2.47 -1.46 -40.55
CA THR A 410 -2.95 -2.83 -40.63
C THR A 410 -3.17 -3.21 -42.12
N ASP A 411 -3.27 -4.50 -42.40
CA ASP A 411 -3.60 -4.99 -43.72
C ASP A 411 -4.96 -4.46 -44.23
N ASP A 412 -5.88 -4.17 -43.32
CA ASP A 412 -7.20 -3.60 -43.63
C ASP A 412 -7.13 -2.14 -44.10
N ASP A 413 -6.04 -1.41 -43.78
CA ASP A 413 -5.84 -0.04 -44.25
C ASP A 413 -5.30 0.01 -45.70
N MET A 414 -4.68 -1.06 -46.16
CA MET A 414 -4.06 -1.12 -47.52
C MET A 414 -5.05 -0.84 -48.65
N PRO A 415 -6.28 -1.39 -48.67
CA PRO A 415 -7.28 -1.07 -49.70
C PRO A 415 -7.71 0.40 -49.71
N ARG A 416 -7.76 1.07 -48.53
CA ARG A 416 -8.12 2.50 -48.42
C ARG A 416 -7.08 3.39 -49.07
N VAL A 417 -5.82 2.99 -49.03
CA VAL A 417 -4.68 3.79 -49.47
C VAL A 417 -4.34 3.48 -50.92
N PHE A 418 -4.36 2.22 -51.30
CA PHE A 418 -3.87 1.75 -52.61
C PHE A 418 -4.97 1.31 -53.59
N GLY A 419 -6.25 1.22 -53.15
CA GLY A 419 -7.38 0.70 -53.92
C GLY A 419 -7.41 -0.84 -54.02
N ASP A 420 -8.60 -1.38 -54.28
CA ASP A 420 -8.91 -2.84 -54.24
C ASP A 420 -8.10 -3.73 -55.20
N GLY A 421 -7.08 -3.23 -55.86
CA GLY A 421 -6.31 -3.96 -56.89
C GLY A 421 -4.81 -4.14 -56.58
N MET A 422 -4.31 -3.72 -55.43
CA MET A 422 -2.89 -3.79 -55.08
C MET A 422 -2.54 -4.70 -53.91
N VAL A 423 -3.45 -5.55 -53.45
CA VAL A 423 -3.20 -6.55 -52.40
C VAL A 423 -3.20 -7.95 -53.04
#